data_c4103639396c8d1786367fc45fefa2fd
#
_entry.id   c4103639396c8d1786367fc45fefa2fd
#
_cell.length_a   1.000
_cell.length_b   1.000
_cell.length_c   1.000
_cell.angle_alpha   90.00
_cell.angle_beta   90.00
_cell.angle_gamma   90.00
#
_symmetry.space_group_name_H-M   'P 1'
#
loop_
_entity.id
_entity.type
_entity.pdbx_description
1 polymer ?
#
loop_
_entity_poly.entity_id
_entity_poly.type
_entity_poly.pdbx_seq_one_letter_code
_entity_poly.pdbx_strand_id
1 'polypeptide(L)'
;MKTFLKIFISILLSAVLIFLTMVTFYLPRYIQSDAKVNLNTEDNGSITLMSTNVRYVSYEDFFKRSWFYRADLICEDINSVQPDIIGFQEATPIHYEYLKKILVGYDNEMAYRDNFVLSEGCPIFYRTDKFEKVDSGSFWLSETPEVMSKDWGSEHYRICVYVILREISTGKEFAVFNTHLDHTSDEARINGIQVVLDKIAEFGDLPAYLMGDLNAKENSKTIQSTKESFDDAKLIAEVTDDSPTYHNWGNPAKEKRIDYIMISKGDADVLEYGVVDNYHADHGVYSSDHSSIFIKTKLK
;
A
#
# COMPACT_ATOMS: atom_id res chain seq x y z
N MET A 1 37.42 -2.45 30.74
CA MET A 1 37.40 -1.01 30.32
C MET A 1 37.92 -0.76 28.89
N LYS A 2 39.14 -1.19 28.50
CA LYS A 2 39.70 -0.95 27.16
C LYS A 2 38.86 -1.61 26.02
N THR A 3 38.30 -2.82 26.22
CA THR A 3 37.50 -3.54 25.24
C THR A 3 36.13 -2.86 25.04
N PHE A 4 35.47 -2.45 26.12
CA PHE A 4 34.22 -1.71 26.08
C PHE A 4 34.36 -0.38 25.33
N LEU A 5 35.44 0.38 25.60
CA LEU A 5 35.73 1.62 24.90
C LEU A 5 35.95 1.41 23.39
N LYS A 6 36.65 0.33 22.98
CA LYS A 6 36.84 0.01 21.56
C LYS A 6 35.50 -0.32 20.87
N ILE A 7 34.63 -1.12 21.51
CA ILE A 7 33.31 -1.44 20.97
C ILE A 7 32.48 -0.16 20.83
N PHE A 8 32.43 0.68 21.86
CA PHE A 8 31.71 1.94 21.83
C PHE A 8 32.19 2.87 20.70
N ILE A 9 33.52 3.03 20.54
CA ILE A 9 34.11 3.83 19.46
C ILE A 9 33.74 3.24 18.07
N SER A 10 33.78 1.91 17.93
CA SER A 10 33.41 1.26 16.67
C SER A 10 31.95 1.52 16.30
N ILE A 11 31.02 1.39 17.26
CA ILE A 11 29.60 1.70 17.07
C ILE A 11 29.40 3.17 16.65
N LEU A 12 30.07 4.09 17.36
CA LEU A 12 29.98 5.52 17.07
C LEU A 12 30.50 5.84 15.68
N LEU A 13 31.64 5.28 15.28
CA LEU A 13 32.20 5.47 13.93
C LEU A 13 31.29 4.92 12.84
N SER A 14 30.66 3.74 13.08
CA SER A 14 29.70 3.17 12.15
C SER A 14 28.46 4.06 12.01
N ALA A 15 27.92 4.58 13.10
CA ALA A 15 26.79 5.49 13.09
C ALA A 15 27.11 6.81 12.34
N VAL A 16 28.31 7.37 12.57
CA VAL A 16 28.79 8.55 11.85
C VAL A 16 28.92 8.26 10.34
N LEU A 17 29.47 7.10 9.97
CA LEU A 17 29.62 6.73 8.57
C LEU A 17 28.26 6.58 7.87
N ILE A 18 27.31 5.91 8.52
CA ILE A 18 25.93 5.78 8.01
C ILE A 18 25.31 7.17 7.81
N PHE A 19 25.38 8.02 8.82
CA PHE A 19 24.85 9.39 8.75
C PHE A 19 25.50 10.19 7.61
N LEU A 20 26.84 10.16 7.47
CA LEU A 20 27.53 10.82 6.38
C LEU A 20 27.13 10.29 5.01
N THR A 21 26.95 8.97 4.87
CA THR A 21 26.48 8.36 3.61
C THR A 21 25.07 8.86 3.26
N MET A 22 24.16 8.89 4.24
CA MET A 22 22.80 9.39 4.05
C MET A 22 22.79 10.85 3.60
N VAL A 23 23.52 11.73 4.31
CA VAL A 23 23.53 13.18 4.04
C VAL A 23 24.25 13.50 2.73
N THR A 24 25.32 12.76 2.39
CA THR A 24 26.14 13.08 1.22
C THR A 24 25.60 12.53 -0.09
N PHE A 25 24.97 11.35 -0.08
CA PHE A 25 24.56 10.66 -1.31
C PHE A 25 23.05 10.48 -1.45
N TYR A 26 22.35 10.07 -0.39
CA TYR A 26 20.94 9.67 -0.51
C TYR A 26 19.98 10.84 -0.36
N LEU A 27 20.20 11.69 0.63
CA LEU A 27 19.34 12.85 0.84
C LEU A 27 19.40 13.86 -0.32
N PRO A 28 20.58 14.22 -0.88
CA PRO A 28 20.64 15.06 -2.08
C PRO A 28 19.94 14.43 -3.29
N ARG A 29 20.11 13.13 -3.53
CA ARG A 29 19.39 12.41 -4.59
C ARG A 29 17.88 12.53 -4.41
N TYR A 30 17.38 12.26 -3.22
CA TYR A 30 15.96 12.33 -2.88
C TYR A 30 15.38 13.74 -3.06
N ILE A 31 16.10 14.78 -2.58
CA ILE A 31 15.66 16.18 -2.68
C ILE A 31 15.67 16.66 -4.13
N GLN A 32 16.68 16.29 -4.90
CA GLN A 32 16.89 16.73 -6.29
C GLN A 32 16.16 15.84 -7.31
N SER A 33 15.51 14.76 -6.86
CA SER A 33 14.75 13.90 -7.76
C SER A 33 13.68 14.71 -8.49
N ASP A 34 13.62 14.54 -9.80
CA ASP A 34 12.59 15.04 -10.71
C ASP A 34 11.67 13.90 -11.21
N ALA A 35 11.72 12.75 -10.51
CA ALA A 35 10.85 11.62 -10.77
C ALA A 35 9.39 12.05 -10.72
N LYS A 36 8.62 11.54 -11.66
CA LYS A 36 7.17 11.77 -11.76
C LYS A 36 6.48 10.58 -12.44
N VAL A 37 5.24 10.38 -12.12
CA VAL A 37 4.40 9.42 -12.81
C VAL A 37 3.88 10.05 -14.10
N ASN A 38 4.05 9.33 -15.20
CA ASN A 38 3.56 9.76 -16.50
C ASN A 38 2.14 9.20 -16.69
N LEU A 39 1.17 10.09 -16.89
CA LEU A 39 -0.21 9.65 -17.11
C LEU A 39 -0.37 9.12 -18.55
N ASN A 40 -0.86 7.91 -18.68
CA ASN A 40 -1.36 7.44 -19.96
C ASN A 40 -2.74 8.07 -20.20
N THR A 41 -2.89 8.73 -21.34
CA THR A 41 -4.15 9.40 -21.73
C THR A 41 -5.06 8.50 -22.56
N GLU A 42 -4.61 7.30 -22.93
CA GLU A 42 -5.45 6.35 -23.66
C GLU A 42 -6.51 5.76 -22.72
N ASP A 43 -7.75 6.05 -23.02
CA ASP A 43 -8.89 5.43 -22.34
C ASP A 43 -9.30 4.16 -23.11
N ASN A 44 -9.06 3.01 -22.49
CA ASN A 44 -9.47 1.70 -23.02
C ASN A 44 -10.76 1.17 -22.37
N GLY A 45 -11.45 2.03 -21.59
CA GLY A 45 -12.67 1.70 -20.87
C GLY A 45 -12.44 0.70 -19.73
N SER A 46 -11.22 0.61 -19.20
CA SER A 46 -10.89 -0.15 -18.00
C SER A 46 -10.31 0.75 -16.92
N ILE A 47 -10.48 0.33 -15.67
CA ILE A 47 -9.88 0.97 -14.50
C ILE A 47 -8.70 0.10 -14.04
N THR A 48 -7.54 0.70 -13.84
CA THR A 48 -6.37 0.03 -13.28
C THR A 48 -6.20 0.44 -11.82
N LEU A 49 -6.33 -0.52 -10.89
CA LEU A 49 -6.05 -0.33 -9.47
C LEU A 49 -4.71 -0.97 -9.11
N MET A 50 -3.95 -0.33 -8.23
CA MET A 50 -2.67 -0.83 -7.70
C MET A 50 -2.66 -0.74 -6.18
N SER A 51 -2.15 -1.77 -5.51
CA SER A 51 -1.90 -1.77 -4.06
C SER A 51 -0.41 -1.95 -3.80
N THR A 52 0.16 -1.10 -2.96
CA THR A 52 1.60 -0.99 -2.75
C THR A 52 1.96 -0.75 -1.29
N ASN A 53 2.55 -1.74 -0.63
CA ASN A 53 3.22 -1.52 0.65
C ASN A 53 4.62 -0.91 0.37
N VAL A 54 4.83 0.37 0.74
CA VAL A 54 6.07 1.08 0.44
C VAL A 54 7.20 0.82 1.43
N ARG A 55 6.98 -0.01 2.43
CA ARG A 55 7.89 -0.24 3.56
C ARG A 55 8.23 1.06 4.30
N TYR A 56 7.78 1.21 5.52
CA TYR A 56 7.99 2.41 6.35
C TYR A 56 9.47 2.79 6.51
N VAL A 57 9.73 4.00 6.99
CA VAL A 57 11.10 4.46 7.28
C VAL A 57 11.63 3.75 8.51
N SER A 58 12.40 2.68 8.29
CA SER A 58 13.00 1.87 9.35
C SER A 58 14.47 2.21 9.57
N TYR A 59 14.89 2.21 10.84
CA TYR A 59 16.31 2.30 11.20
C TYR A 59 17.11 1.03 10.84
N GLU A 60 16.43 -0.06 10.46
CA GLU A 60 17.03 -1.31 9.99
C GLU A 60 17.36 -1.30 8.50
N ASP A 61 16.72 -0.38 7.76
CA ASP A 61 16.86 -0.28 6.31
C ASP A 61 17.96 0.70 5.94
N PHE A 62 19.23 0.23 5.96
CA PHE A 62 20.40 1.01 5.62
C PHE A 62 20.70 1.00 4.13
N PHE A 63 21.51 1.99 3.71
CA PHE A 63 22.03 2.12 2.34
C PHE A 63 20.90 2.09 1.29
N LYS A 64 20.99 1.20 0.32
CA LYS A 64 20.04 1.10 -0.78
C LYS A 64 18.62 0.68 -0.35
N ARG A 65 18.44 0.07 0.84
CA ARG A 65 17.12 -0.23 1.41
C ARG A 65 16.48 0.99 2.06
N SER A 66 17.23 2.05 2.33
CA SER A 66 16.67 3.30 2.86
C SER A 66 15.64 3.88 1.90
N TRP A 67 14.54 4.42 2.44
CA TRP A 67 13.53 5.15 1.66
C TRP A 67 14.15 6.21 0.76
N PHE A 68 15.10 6.98 1.23
CA PHE A 68 15.77 8.04 0.46
C PHE A 68 16.51 7.55 -0.78
N TYR A 69 16.79 6.25 -0.89
CA TYR A 69 17.31 5.63 -2.09
C TYR A 69 16.20 5.01 -2.96
N ARG A 70 15.19 4.38 -2.33
CA ARG A 70 14.16 3.59 -3.01
C ARG A 70 13.00 4.43 -3.58
N ALA A 71 12.84 5.68 -3.13
CA ALA A 71 11.69 6.50 -3.50
C ALA A 71 11.49 6.58 -5.02
N ASP A 72 12.57 6.82 -5.79
CA ASP A 72 12.49 6.89 -7.25
C ASP A 72 12.14 5.53 -7.88
N LEU A 73 12.55 4.42 -7.25
CA LEU A 73 12.24 3.07 -7.73
C LEU A 73 10.74 2.76 -7.57
N ILE A 74 10.11 3.23 -6.50
CA ILE A 74 8.65 3.17 -6.35
C ILE A 74 7.94 3.95 -7.49
N CYS A 75 8.51 5.10 -7.89
CA CYS A 75 7.98 5.84 -9.04
C CYS A 75 8.11 5.05 -10.35
N GLU A 76 9.22 4.32 -10.54
CA GLU A 76 9.41 3.44 -11.70
C GLU A 76 8.42 2.28 -11.71
N ASP A 77 8.17 1.65 -10.55
CA ASP A 77 7.15 0.59 -10.41
C ASP A 77 5.76 1.11 -10.77
N ILE A 78 5.36 2.28 -10.27
CA ILE A 78 4.08 2.91 -10.62
C ILE A 78 4.01 3.21 -12.12
N ASN A 79 5.09 3.73 -12.72
CA ASN A 79 5.14 4.01 -14.14
C ASN A 79 5.04 2.74 -15.01
N SER A 80 5.49 1.58 -14.53
CA SER A 80 5.37 0.31 -15.26
C SER A 80 3.92 -0.17 -15.37
N VAL A 81 3.06 0.19 -14.40
CA VAL A 81 1.64 -0.19 -14.34
C VAL A 81 0.73 0.91 -14.87
N GLN A 82 1.07 2.18 -14.60
CA GLN A 82 0.26 3.37 -14.89
C GLN A 82 -1.18 3.27 -14.32
N PRO A 83 -1.32 3.06 -13.02
CA PRO A 83 -2.61 2.85 -12.40
C PRO A 83 -3.46 4.12 -12.38
N ASP A 84 -4.78 3.94 -12.41
CA ASP A 84 -5.74 5.03 -12.25
C ASP A 84 -6.01 5.32 -10.77
N ILE A 85 -5.91 4.28 -9.93
CA ILE A 85 -6.12 4.36 -8.48
C ILE A 85 -5.02 3.57 -7.78
N ILE A 86 -4.43 4.14 -6.72
CA ILE A 86 -3.33 3.53 -5.97
C ILE A 86 -3.63 3.59 -4.48
N GLY A 87 -3.62 2.44 -3.81
CA GLY A 87 -3.61 2.35 -2.34
C GLY A 87 -2.21 2.06 -1.83
N PHE A 88 -1.73 2.88 -0.92
CA PHE A 88 -0.42 2.67 -0.29
C PHE A 88 -0.58 2.21 1.16
N GLN A 89 0.34 1.37 1.64
CA GLN A 89 0.44 0.99 3.04
C GLN A 89 1.83 1.39 3.56
N GLU A 90 1.95 1.53 4.87
CA GLU A 90 3.16 1.98 5.58
C GLU A 90 3.62 3.40 5.20
N ALA A 91 2.73 4.22 4.62
CA ALA A 91 3.07 5.56 4.18
C ALA A 91 3.19 6.53 5.36
N THR A 92 4.43 6.82 5.80
CA THR A 92 4.73 7.87 6.78
C THR A 92 4.64 9.27 6.14
N PRO A 93 4.67 10.38 6.93
CA PRO A 93 4.66 11.73 6.36
C PRO A 93 5.73 11.98 5.31
N ILE A 94 6.91 11.36 5.45
CA ILE A 94 8.00 11.49 4.46
C ILE A 94 7.63 10.83 3.13
N HIS A 95 7.01 9.65 3.18
CA HIS A 95 6.49 8.98 1.98
C HIS A 95 5.38 9.81 1.34
N TYR A 96 4.41 10.26 2.13
CA TYR A 96 3.27 10.98 1.63
C TYR A 96 3.64 12.28 0.91
N GLU A 97 4.58 13.07 1.44
CA GLU A 97 5.08 14.27 0.76
C GLU A 97 5.76 13.93 -0.58
N TYR A 98 6.53 12.85 -0.65
CA TYR A 98 7.13 12.39 -1.89
C TYR A 98 6.08 11.90 -2.90
N LEU A 99 5.11 11.11 -2.45
CA LEU A 99 4.03 10.60 -3.30
C LEU A 99 3.22 11.74 -3.93
N LYS A 100 2.87 12.78 -3.16
CA LYS A 100 2.23 13.99 -3.71
C LYS A 100 3.07 14.70 -4.77
N LYS A 101 4.40 14.69 -4.60
CA LYS A 101 5.32 15.30 -5.56
C LYS A 101 5.34 14.55 -6.90
N ILE A 102 5.34 13.22 -6.88
CA ILE A 102 5.48 12.39 -8.10
C ILE A 102 4.14 12.12 -8.80
N LEU A 103 3.02 12.10 -8.06
CA LEU A 103 1.67 11.77 -8.55
C LEU A 103 0.92 13.03 -9.00
N VAL A 104 1.52 13.76 -9.95
CA VAL A 104 0.89 14.94 -10.56
C VAL A 104 -0.33 14.52 -11.37
N GLY A 105 -1.49 15.15 -11.13
CA GLY A 105 -2.76 14.79 -11.78
C GLY A 105 -3.57 13.75 -10.99
N TYR A 106 -3.10 13.37 -9.79
CA TYR A 106 -3.90 12.61 -8.82
C TYR A 106 -4.35 13.54 -7.69
N ASP A 107 -5.56 13.30 -7.19
CA ASP A 107 -6.01 13.75 -5.89
C ASP A 107 -5.95 12.56 -4.92
N ASN A 108 -6.17 12.80 -3.64
CA ASN A 108 -5.98 11.73 -2.65
C ASN A 108 -6.85 11.90 -1.41
N GLU A 109 -6.95 10.81 -0.64
CA GLU A 109 -7.43 10.80 0.74
C GLU A 109 -6.38 10.14 1.62
N MET A 110 -6.12 10.71 2.81
CA MET A 110 -5.07 10.25 3.70
C MET A 110 -5.49 10.35 5.16
N ALA A 111 -5.22 9.28 5.92
CA ALA A 111 -5.28 9.30 7.38
C ALA A 111 -4.08 8.55 7.96
N TYR A 112 -3.61 9.00 9.13
CA TYR A 112 -2.58 8.34 9.91
C TYR A 112 -3.21 7.51 11.01
N ARG A 113 -2.62 6.33 11.30
CA ARG A 113 -3.14 5.40 12.31
C ARG A 113 -3.06 5.92 13.74
N ASP A 114 -2.11 6.80 14.04
CA ASP A 114 -1.88 7.39 15.36
C ASP A 114 -1.27 8.80 15.28
N ASN A 115 -0.95 9.40 16.42
CA ASN A 115 -0.41 10.75 16.53
C ASN A 115 1.14 10.79 16.59
N PHE A 116 1.82 9.70 16.22
CA PHE A 116 3.28 9.68 16.21
C PHE A 116 3.84 10.48 15.03
N VAL A 117 5.02 11.10 15.19
CA VAL A 117 5.62 11.96 14.14
C VAL A 117 5.87 11.21 12.82
N LEU A 118 6.20 9.92 12.91
CA LEU A 118 6.36 9.03 11.75
C LEU A 118 5.24 8.00 11.69
N SER A 119 4.03 8.39 12.07
CA SER A 119 2.87 7.52 11.97
C SER A 119 2.67 7.05 10.54
N GLU A 120 2.32 5.79 10.39
CA GLU A 120 1.97 5.19 9.11
C GLU A 120 0.51 5.45 8.76
N GLY A 121 0.23 5.62 7.49
CA GLY A 121 -1.11 5.76 6.96
C GLY A 121 -1.35 4.87 5.75
N CYS A 122 -2.59 4.88 5.29
CA CYS A 122 -3.07 4.11 4.16
C CYS A 122 -3.69 5.02 3.08
N PRO A 123 -2.93 5.95 2.46
CA PRO A 123 -3.51 6.86 1.48
C PRO A 123 -4.02 6.13 0.25
N ILE A 124 -5.06 6.72 -0.36
CA ILE A 124 -5.58 6.37 -1.68
C ILE A 124 -5.35 7.56 -2.59
N PHE A 125 -4.67 7.36 -3.71
CA PHE A 125 -4.52 8.33 -4.79
C PHE A 125 -5.35 7.89 -5.98
N TYR A 126 -6.00 8.84 -6.67
CA TYR A 126 -6.85 8.59 -7.85
C TYR A 126 -6.71 9.72 -8.87
N ARG A 127 -6.78 9.38 -10.15
CA ARG A 127 -6.64 10.33 -11.26
C ARG A 127 -7.83 11.29 -11.33
N THR A 128 -7.54 12.59 -11.34
CA THR A 128 -8.58 13.64 -11.39
C THR A 128 -9.18 13.83 -12.78
N ASP A 129 -8.53 13.34 -13.82
CA ASP A 129 -9.06 13.36 -15.19
C ASP A 129 -10.03 12.21 -15.48
N LYS A 130 -10.06 11.18 -14.60
CA LYS A 130 -10.97 10.02 -14.71
C LYS A 130 -12.05 9.98 -13.64
N PHE A 131 -11.78 10.53 -12.47
CA PHE A 131 -12.68 10.37 -11.31
C PHE A 131 -12.96 11.69 -10.60
N GLU A 132 -14.21 11.82 -10.13
CA GLU A 132 -14.63 12.83 -9.16
C GLU A 132 -14.82 12.17 -7.79
N LYS A 133 -14.29 12.77 -6.73
CA LYS A 133 -14.55 12.32 -5.36
C LYS A 133 -15.94 12.74 -4.91
N VAL A 134 -16.77 11.78 -4.54
CA VAL A 134 -18.12 11.97 -4.03
C VAL A 134 -18.11 12.06 -2.51
N ASP A 135 -17.38 11.14 -1.86
CA ASP A 135 -17.23 11.09 -0.39
C ASP A 135 -15.89 10.44 -0.04
N SER A 136 -15.43 10.62 1.20
CA SER A 136 -14.23 9.97 1.71
C SER A 136 -14.21 9.99 3.24
N GLY A 137 -13.39 9.13 3.81
CA GLY A 137 -13.15 9.08 5.25
C GLY A 137 -12.18 8.02 5.68
N SER A 138 -12.07 7.88 6.98
CA SER A 138 -11.24 6.88 7.62
C SER A 138 -11.80 6.45 8.96
N PHE A 139 -11.43 5.26 9.41
CA PHE A 139 -11.87 4.70 10.70
C PHE A 139 -10.82 3.73 11.23
N TRP A 140 -10.81 3.53 12.56
CA TRP A 140 -9.90 2.59 13.22
C TRP A 140 -10.49 1.18 13.24
N LEU A 141 -9.60 0.18 13.15
CA LEU A 141 -9.96 -1.23 13.21
C LEU A 141 -9.99 -1.69 14.68
N SER A 142 -11.07 -1.35 15.35
CA SER A 142 -11.29 -1.57 16.78
C SER A 142 -12.78 -1.68 17.10
N GLU A 143 -13.14 -1.95 18.36
CA GLU A 143 -14.53 -1.90 18.83
C GLU A 143 -15.15 -0.49 18.81
N THR A 144 -14.32 0.54 18.69
CA THR A 144 -14.73 1.94 18.61
C THR A 144 -14.12 2.61 17.39
N PRO A 145 -14.61 2.32 16.16
CA PRO A 145 -14.00 2.77 14.91
C PRO A 145 -13.91 4.29 14.75
N GLU A 146 -14.76 5.04 15.43
CA GLU A 146 -14.88 6.51 15.31
C GLU A 146 -13.76 7.26 16.07
N VAL A 147 -13.03 6.58 16.93
CA VAL A 147 -11.97 7.18 17.75
C VAL A 147 -10.69 6.37 17.68
N MET A 148 -9.55 7.05 17.82
CA MET A 148 -8.25 6.39 17.81
C MET A 148 -8.16 5.34 18.93
N SER A 149 -8.30 4.07 18.54
CA SER A 149 -8.31 2.92 19.44
C SER A 149 -7.71 1.68 18.78
N LYS A 150 -7.39 0.67 19.57
CA LYS A 150 -6.94 -0.65 19.11
C LYS A 150 -7.40 -1.72 20.07
N ASP A 151 -7.82 -2.87 19.53
CA ASP A 151 -8.38 -3.98 20.30
C ASP A 151 -7.83 -5.34 19.86
N TRP A 152 -8.33 -6.40 20.42
CA TRP A 152 -8.09 -7.80 20.05
C TRP A 152 -6.60 -8.18 20.02
N GLY A 153 -5.79 -7.55 20.89
CA GLY A 153 -4.35 -7.80 20.93
C GLY A 153 -3.55 -7.26 19.76
N SER A 154 -4.11 -6.28 19.04
CA SER A 154 -3.39 -5.59 17.97
C SER A 154 -2.13 -4.91 18.51
N GLU A 155 -0.99 -5.10 17.87
CA GLU A 155 0.26 -4.46 18.27
C GLU A 155 0.22 -2.95 18.00
N HIS A 156 -0.31 -2.57 16.83
CA HIS A 156 -0.42 -1.18 16.42
C HIS A 156 -1.87 -0.75 16.26
N TYR A 157 -2.13 0.56 16.33
CA TYR A 157 -3.36 1.11 15.77
C TYR A 157 -3.43 0.76 14.28
N ARG A 158 -4.59 0.33 13.80
CA ARG A 158 -4.83 0.04 12.39
C ARG A 158 -6.03 0.82 11.91
N ILE A 159 -5.96 1.29 10.67
CA ILE A 159 -7.01 2.10 10.06
C ILE A 159 -7.37 1.56 8.68
N CYS A 160 -8.55 1.92 8.25
CA CYS A 160 -8.97 1.85 6.85
C CYS A 160 -9.28 3.26 6.36
N VAL A 161 -8.81 3.60 5.17
CA VAL A 161 -9.15 4.82 4.45
C VAL A 161 -10.06 4.42 3.29
N TYR A 162 -11.09 5.23 2.99
CA TYR A 162 -11.95 5.00 1.85
C TYR A 162 -12.21 6.27 1.06
N VAL A 163 -12.49 6.08 -0.22
CA VAL A 163 -13.01 7.10 -1.13
C VAL A 163 -14.19 6.52 -1.91
N ILE A 164 -15.24 7.33 -2.12
CA ILE A 164 -16.30 7.06 -3.09
C ILE A 164 -15.99 7.91 -4.31
N LEU A 165 -15.83 7.26 -5.44
CA LEU A 165 -15.46 7.87 -6.71
C LEU A 165 -16.59 7.71 -7.71
N ARG A 166 -16.79 8.75 -8.53
CA ARG A 166 -17.62 8.70 -9.73
C ARG A 166 -16.71 8.70 -10.95
N GLU A 167 -16.83 7.69 -11.78
CA GLU A 167 -16.14 7.65 -13.07
C GLU A 167 -16.75 8.69 -14.02
N ILE A 168 -15.96 9.66 -14.48
CA ILE A 168 -16.44 10.79 -15.28
C ILE A 168 -17.03 10.33 -16.62
N SER A 169 -16.44 9.31 -17.23
CA SER A 169 -16.85 8.82 -18.55
C SER A 169 -18.20 8.10 -18.56
N THR A 170 -18.54 7.39 -17.48
CA THR A 170 -19.75 6.56 -17.37
C THR A 170 -20.79 7.09 -16.38
N GLY A 171 -20.37 7.94 -15.45
CA GLY A 171 -21.18 8.37 -14.32
C GLY A 171 -21.40 7.33 -13.22
N LYS A 172 -20.80 6.12 -13.35
CA LYS A 172 -20.88 5.07 -12.33
C LYS A 172 -20.12 5.46 -11.08
N GLU A 173 -20.70 5.12 -9.93
CA GLU A 173 -20.06 5.32 -8.63
C GLU A 173 -19.58 3.98 -8.06
N PHE A 174 -18.49 4.02 -7.31
CA PHE A 174 -17.94 2.88 -6.60
C PHE A 174 -17.08 3.34 -5.43
N ALA A 175 -16.90 2.47 -4.46
CA ALA A 175 -16.05 2.73 -3.30
C ALA A 175 -14.69 2.02 -3.43
N VAL A 176 -13.65 2.64 -2.89
CA VAL A 176 -12.32 2.04 -2.76
C VAL A 176 -11.88 2.15 -1.31
N PHE A 177 -11.56 1.01 -0.71
CA PHE A 177 -11.07 0.89 0.66
C PHE A 177 -9.64 0.41 0.65
N ASN A 178 -8.77 1.05 1.44
CA ASN A 178 -7.37 0.69 1.58
C ASN A 178 -7.02 0.52 3.06
N THR A 179 -6.44 -0.61 3.41
CA THR A 179 -6.11 -0.93 4.80
C THR A 179 -4.80 -1.70 4.93
N HIS A 180 -4.24 -1.69 6.13
CA HIS A 180 -3.11 -2.53 6.53
C HIS A 180 -3.46 -3.20 7.86
N LEU A 181 -3.77 -4.50 7.82
CA LEU A 181 -4.18 -5.27 9.00
C LEU A 181 -3.00 -5.56 9.93
N ASP A 182 -3.31 -6.00 11.15
CA ASP A 182 -2.28 -6.30 12.14
C ASP A 182 -1.44 -7.53 11.76
N HIS A 183 -0.13 -7.45 11.96
CA HIS A 183 0.80 -8.50 11.57
C HIS A 183 1.01 -9.57 12.65
N THR A 184 0.60 -9.32 13.91
CA THR A 184 0.84 -10.23 15.03
C THR A 184 -0.40 -11.01 15.46
N SER A 185 -1.55 -10.34 15.60
CA SER A 185 -2.77 -10.94 16.14
C SER A 185 -3.73 -11.44 15.05
N ASP A 186 -4.00 -12.74 15.01
CA ASP A 186 -5.04 -13.32 14.16
C ASP A 186 -6.42 -12.78 14.53
N GLU A 187 -6.70 -12.59 15.82
CA GLU A 187 -7.97 -12.05 16.31
C GLU A 187 -8.18 -10.63 15.85
N ALA A 188 -7.15 -9.78 15.91
CA ALA A 188 -7.20 -8.42 15.41
C ALA A 188 -7.42 -8.37 13.88
N ARG A 189 -6.85 -9.32 13.11
CA ARG A 189 -7.12 -9.41 11.67
C ARG A 189 -8.55 -9.81 11.35
N ILE A 190 -9.08 -10.81 12.06
CA ILE A 190 -10.45 -11.32 11.84
C ILE A 190 -11.48 -10.25 12.18
N ASN A 191 -11.35 -9.63 13.35
CA ASN A 191 -12.29 -8.59 13.77
C ASN A 191 -12.07 -7.28 13.01
N GLY A 192 -10.83 -6.91 12.73
CA GLY A 192 -10.50 -5.71 11.96
C GLY A 192 -11.05 -5.76 10.54
N ILE A 193 -10.95 -6.91 9.84
CA ILE A 193 -11.57 -7.04 8.53
C ILE A 193 -13.11 -6.99 8.62
N GLN A 194 -13.70 -7.51 9.70
CA GLN A 194 -15.15 -7.42 9.89
C GLN A 194 -15.60 -5.96 10.03
N VAL A 195 -14.86 -5.13 10.77
CA VAL A 195 -15.13 -3.68 10.86
C VAL A 195 -15.11 -3.03 9.48
N VAL A 196 -14.16 -3.42 8.61
CA VAL A 196 -14.12 -2.91 7.23
C VAL A 196 -15.36 -3.37 6.43
N LEU A 197 -15.71 -4.64 6.52
CA LEU A 197 -16.89 -5.20 5.81
C LEU A 197 -18.19 -4.57 6.29
N ASP A 198 -18.34 -4.34 7.59
CA ASP A 198 -19.50 -3.68 8.17
C ASP A 198 -19.62 -2.23 7.66
N LYS A 199 -18.48 -1.52 7.56
CA LYS A 199 -18.46 -0.16 7.00
C LYS A 199 -18.82 -0.13 5.52
N ILE A 200 -18.33 -1.08 4.73
CA ILE A 200 -18.72 -1.21 3.31
C ILE A 200 -20.22 -1.42 3.18
N ALA A 201 -20.81 -2.27 4.04
CA ALA A 201 -22.23 -2.56 4.02
C ALA A 201 -23.12 -1.32 4.30
N GLU A 202 -22.62 -0.30 4.98
CA GLU A 202 -23.35 0.96 5.19
C GLU A 202 -23.63 1.70 3.87
N PHE A 203 -22.84 1.47 2.82
CA PHE A 203 -23.02 2.09 1.49
C PHE A 203 -23.98 1.31 0.59
N GLY A 204 -24.61 0.24 1.11
CA GLY A 204 -25.63 -0.55 0.39
C GLY A 204 -25.05 -1.32 -0.80
N ASP A 205 -25.68 -1.22 -1.94
CA ASP A 205 -25.32 -1.96 -3.17
C ASP A 205 -24.23 -1.25 -3.99
N LEU A 206 -23.51 -0.28 -3.40
CA LEU A 206 -22.42 0.41 -4.10
C LEU A 206 -21.27 -0.57 -4.37
N PRO A 207 -20.84 -0.76 -5.64
CA PRO A 207 -19.67 -1.56 -5.95
C PRO A 207 -18.45 -1.13 -5.14
N ALA A 208 -17.70 -2.07 -4.58
CA ALA A 208 -16.57 -1.75 -3.73
C ALA A 208 -15.32 -2.57 -4.09
N TYR A 209 -14.18 -1.89 -4.06
CA TYR A 209 -12.84 -2.50 -4.06
C TYR A 209 -12.25 -2.38 -2.67
N LEU A 210 -11.75 -3.50 -2.14
CA LEU A 210 -11.00 -3.55 -0.89
C LEU A 210 -9.58 -3.99 -1.21
N MET A 211 -8.60 -3.14 -0.91
CA MET A 211 -7.20 -3.44 -1.19
C MET A 211 -6.31 -3.20 0.02
N GLY A 212 -5.13 -3.79 0.01
CA GLY A 212 -4.09 -3.54 0.99
C GLY A 212 -3.30 -4.79 1.41
N ASP A 213 -2.40 -4.56 2.36
CA ASP A 213 -1.68 -5.60 3.07
C ASP A 213 -2.59 -6.15 4.19
N LEU A 214 -3.19 -7.30 3.95
CA LEU A 214 -4.08 -7.93 4.92
C LEU A 214 -3.31 -8.79 5.95
N ASN A 215 -1.98 -8.91 5.82
CA ASN A 215 -1.13 -9.74 6.71
C ASN A 215 -1.68 -11.15 6.95
N ALA A 216 -2.44 -11.67 6.01
CA ALA A 216 -3.23 -12.87 6.11
C ALA A 216 -2.99 -13.78 4.89
N LYS A 217 -2.76 -15.07 5.11
CA LYS A 217 -2.63 -16.04 4.02
C LYS A 217 -3.99 -16.42 3.45
N GLU A 218 -4.01 -16.90 2.21
CA GLU A 218 -5.22 -17.27 1.45
C GLU A 218 -6.18 -18.22 2.20
N ASN A 219 -5.65 -19.11 3.03
CA ASN A 219 -6.43 -20.08 3.82
C ASN A 219 -6.77 -19.60 5.23
N SER A 220 -6.45 -18.36 5.58
CA SER A 220 -6.78 -17.78 6.90
C SER A 220 -8.28 -17.50 7.04
N LYS A 221 -8.77 -17.43 8.27
CA LYS A 221 -10.17 -17.05 8.55
C LYS A 221 -10.47 -15.64 8.03
N THR A 222 -9.52 -14.71 8.15
CA THR A 222 -9.63 -13.33 7.64
C THR A 222 -9.99 -13.33 6.15
N ILE A 223 -9.25 -14.06 5.33
CA ILE A 223 -9.50 -14.11 3.89
C ILE A 223 -10.78 -14.89 3.56
N GLN A 224 -11.06 -15.97 4.29
CA GLN A 224 -12.27 -16.75 4.07
C GLN A 224 -13.54 -15.93 4.37
N SER A 225 -13.58 -15.17 5.49
CA SER A 225 -14.72 -14.30 5.79
C SER A 225 -14.87 -13.16 4.77
N THR A 226 -13.77 -12.55 4.32
CA THR A 226 -13.85 -11.54 3.25
C THR A 226 -14.47 -12.12 1.98
N LYS A 227 -14.12 -13.35 1.62
CA LYS A 227 -14.63 -14.06 0.43
C LYS A 227 -16.11 -14.45 0.52
N GLU A 228 -16.76 -14.28 1.65
CA GLU A 228 -18.22 -14.44 1.72
C GLU A 228 -18.96 -13.37 0.92
N SER A 229 -18.44 -12.13 0.88
CA SER A 229 -19.04 -10.98 0.20
C SER A 229 -18.22 -10.43 -0.97
N PHE A 230 -16.94 -10.79 -1.07
CA PHE A 230 -16.00 -10.32 -2.07
C PHE A 230 -15.42 -11.45 -2.89
N ASP A 231 -15.10 -11.17 -4.13
CA ASP A 231 -14.27 -12.01 -4.98
C ASP A 231 -12.81 -11.57 -4.87
N ASP A 232 -11.91 -12.54 -4.74
CA ASP A 232 -10.47 -12.29 -4.84
C ASP A 232 -10.10 -12.06 -6.30
N ALA A 233 -9.66 -10.86 -6.64
CA ALA A 233 -9.36 -10.46 -8.01
C ALA A 233 -8.39 -11.42 -8.72
N LYS A 234 -7.39 -11.94 -8.00
CA LYS A 234 -6.48 -12.96 -8.54
C LYS A 234 -7.20 -14.22 -9.04
N LEU A 235 -8.23 -14.65 -8.34
CA LEU A 235 -8.91 -15.91 -8.64
C LEU A 235 -9.95 -15.81 -9.76
N ILE A 236 -10.40 -14.59 -10.07
CA ILE A 236 -11.42 -14.35 -11.10
C ILE A 236 -10.85 -13.65 -12.35
N ALA A 237 -9.58 -13.25 -12.33
CA ALA A 237 -8.94 -12.59 -13.45
C ALA A 237 -8.81 -13.52 -14.67
N GLU A 238 -8.99 -12.98 -15.87
CA GLU A 238 -8.77 -13.68 -17.14
C GLU A 238 -7.28 -14.03 -17.32
N VAL A 239 -6.40 -13.10 -16.91
CA VAL A 239 -4.94 -13.28 -16.87
C VAL A 239 -4.47 -13.08 -15.45
N THR A 240 -3.71 -14.00 -14.89
CA THR A 240 -3.26 -13.96 -13.50
C THR A 240 -1.78 -14.27 -13.34
N ASP A 241 -1.17 -13.70 -12.30
CA ASP A 241 0.21 -13.93 -11.86
C ASP A 241 0.20 -14.63 -10.49
N ASP A 242 1.00 -15.70 -10.34
CA ASP A 242 1.10 -16.49 -9.13
C ASP A 242 2.28 -16.10 -8.22
N SER A 243 3.02 -15.04 -8.57
CA SER A 243 4.16 -14.56 -7.79
C SER A 243 3.76 -14.17 -6.37
N PRO A 244 4.64 -14.37 -5.38
CA PRO A 244 4.41 -13.91 -4.01
C PRO A 244 4.39 -12.38 -3.95
N THR A 245 3.62 -11.84 -3.03
CA THR A 245 3.51 -10.37 -2.85
C THR A 245 4.44 -9.85 -1.75
N TYR A 246 4.85 -10.69 -0.80
CA TYR A 246 5.85 -10.39 0.22
C TYR A 246 7.04 -11.33 0.07
N HIS A 247 8.25 -10.77 0.02
CA HIS A 247 9.50 -11.51 -0.17
C HIS A 247 10.62 -11.09 0.80
N ASN A 248 10.38 -10.13 1.70
CA ASN A 248 11.36 -9.66 2.67
C ASN A 248 12.76 -9.42 2.03
N TRP A 249 12.81 -8.50 1.07
CA TRP A 249 14.04 -8.15 0.34
C TRP A 249 14.65 -9.32 -0.47
N GLY A 250 13.81 -10.14 -1.09
CA GLY A 250 14.23 -11.27 -1.93
C GLY A 250 14.71 -12.49 -1.14
N ASN A 251 14.14 -12.74 0.04
CA ASN A 251 14.39 -13.94 0.81
C ASN A 251 13.36 -15.03 0.48
N PRO A 252 13.72 -16.09 -0.29
CA PRO A 252 12.75 -17.11 -0.72
C PRO A 252 12.06 -17.85 0.44
N ALA A 253 12.72 -17.94 1.61
CA ALA A 253 12.13 -18.60 2.79
C ALA A 253 11.00 -17.79 3.44
N LYS A 254 10.80 -16.55 3.02
CA LYS A 254 9.79 -15.61 3.55
C LYS A 254 8.65 -15.34 2.57
N GLU A 255 8.78 -15.81 1.33
CA GLU A 255 7.79 -15.58 0.28
C GLU A 255 6.39 -16.06 0.67
N LYS A 256 5.41 -15.20 0.46
CA LYS A 256 3.99 -15.46 0.70
C LYS A 256 3.12 -14.43 0.00
N ARG A 257 1.85 -14.75 -0.22
CA ARG A 257 0.85 -13.78 -0.63
C ARG A 257 0.12 -13.27 0.60
N ILE A 258 0.15 -11.95 0.84
CA ILE A 258 -0.56 -11.26 1.94
C ILE A 258 -1.15 -9.93 1.53
N ASP A 259 -0.87 -9.48 0.32
CA ASP A 259 -1.46 -8.29 -0.30
C ASP A 259 -2.60 -8.72 -1.23
N TYR A 260 -3.71 -7.99 -1.19
CA TYR A 260 -4.93 -8.36 -1.90
C TYR A 260 -5.60 -7.14 -2.53
N ILE A 261 -6.30 -7.39 -3.65
CA ILE A 261 -7.37 -6.55 -4.18
C ILE A 261 -8.59 -7.47 -4.29
N MET A 262 -9.62 -7.12 -3.55
CA MET A 262 -10.90 -7.83 -3.49
C MET A 262 -12.00 -6.93 -4.08
N ILE A 263 -13.01 -7.52 -4.68
CA ILE A 263 -14.09 -6.81 -5.39
C ILE A 263 -15.42 -7.36 -4.88
N SER A 264 -16.40 -6.50 -4.63
CA SER A 264 -17.79 -6.93 -4.31
C SER A 264 -18.27 -7.94 -5.35
N LYS A 265 -18.88 -9.02 -4.90
CA LYS A 265 -19.24 -10.15 -5.78
C LYS A 265 -20.12 -9.72 -6.95
N GLY A 266 -19.63 -10.02 -8.14
CA GLY A 266 -20.40 -9.83 -9.37
C GLY A 266 -20.39 -8.42 -9.95
N ASP A 267 -19.73 -7.43 -9.30
CA ASP A 267 -19.83 -6.01 -9.66
C ASP A 267 -18.82 -5.58 -10.72
N ALA A 268 -17.80 -6.39 -10.98
CA ALA A 268 -16.82 -6.08 -12.01
C ALA A 268 -16.27 -7.34 -12.69
N ASP A 269 -15.75 -7.15 -13.90
CA ASP A 269 -14.96 -8.14 -14.61
C ASP A 269 -13.48 -7.80 -14.42
N VAL A 270 -12.64 -8.77 -14.04
CA VAL A 270 -11.19 -8.61 -13.87
C VAL A 270 -10.49 -9.17 -15.09
N LEU A 271 -9.90 -8.29 -15.90
CA LEU A 271 -9.21 -8.65 -17.12
C LEU A 271 -7.80 -9.17 -16.84
N GLU A 272 -7.11 -8.58 -15.87
CA GLU A 272 -5.74 -8.89 -15.52
C GLU A 272 -5.52 -8.70 -14.02
N TYR A 273 -4.80 -9.62 -13.39
CA TYR A 273 -4.15 -9.48 -12.09
C TYR A 273 -2.66 -9.68 -12.30
N GLY A 274 -1.84 -8.75 -11.84
CA GLY A 274 -0.39 -8.82 -11.96
C GLY A 274 0.33 -8.47 -10.66
N VAL A 275 1.55 -8.98 -10.56
CA VAL A 275 2.52 -8.68 -9.49
C VAL A 275 3.71 -7.99 -10.12
N VAL A 276 4.07 -6.82 -9.64
CA VAL A 276 5.20 -6.04 -10.18
C VAL A 276 6.51 -6.69 -9.73
N ASP A 277 7.38 -7.03 -10.68
CA ASP A 277 8.77 -7.36 -10.35
C ASP A 277 9.47 -6.07 -9.90
N ASN A 278 9.61 -5.92 -8.61
CA ASN A 278 10.17 -4.74 -7.97
C ASN A 278 11.67 -4.86 -7.66
N TYR A 279 12.36 -5.83 -8.28
CA TYR A 279 13.81 -5.92 -8.22
C TYR A 279 14.46 -5.10 -9.33
N HIS A 280 15.07 -3.98 -8.98
CA HIS A 280 15.78 -3.10 -9.91
C HIS A 280 17.23 -3.56 -10.08
N ALA A 281 17.49 -4.38 -11.12
CA ALA A 281 18.79 -5.01 -11.35
C ALA A 281 19.94 -4.01 -11.49
N ASP A 282 19.70 -2.89 -12.17
CA ASP A 282 20.70 -1.81 -12.37
C ASP A 282 21.06 -1.12 -11.04
N HIS A 283 20.16 -1.16 -10.09
CA HIS A 283 20.34 -0.64 -8.73
C HIS A 283 20.78 -1.72 -7.74
N GLY A 284 20.53 -3.01 -8.03
CA GLY A 284 20.83 -4.15 -7.18
C GLY A 284 20.04 -4.12 -5.87
N VAL A 285 18.76 -3.70 -5.92
CA VAL A 285 17.89 -3.58 -4.75
C VAL A 285 16.41 -3.67 -5.17
N TYR A 286 15.57 -4.13 -4.25
CA TYR A 286 14.12 -4.06 -4.36
C TYR A 286 13.61 -2.67 -3.96
N SER A 287 12.55 -2.19 -4.60
CA SER A 287 11.89 -0.91 -4.23
C SER A 287 11.17 -0.98 -2.88
N SER A 288 10.69 -2.16 -2.48
CA SER A 288 10.07 -2.49 -1.19
C SER A 288 10.40 -3.93 -0.80
N ASP A 289 10.08 -4.37 0.40
CA ASP A 289 10.08 -5.78 0.81
C ASP A 289 8.79 -6.53 0.44
N HIS A 290 7.82 -5.80 -0.14
CA HIS A 290 6.64 -6.28 -0.85
C HIS A 290 6.72 -5.95 -2.33
N SER A 291 6.21 -6.83 -3.19
CA SER A 291 5.88 -6.53 -4.58
C SER A 291 4.50 -5.87 -4.64
N SER A 292 4.37 -4.83 -5.42
CA SER A 292 3.06 -4.21 -5.68
C SER A 292 2.19 -5.16 -6.51
N ILE A 293 0.89 -5.12 -6.26
CA ILE A 293 -0.10 -5.84 -7.06
C ILE A 293 -1.00 -4.87 -7.81
N PHE A 294 -1.49 -5.27 -8.96
CA PHE A 294 -2.44 -4.48 -9.73
C PHE A 294 -3.51 -5.34 -10.38
N ILE A 295 -4.62 -4.71 -10.71
CA ILE A 295 -5.68 -5.27 -11.55
C ILE A 295 -6.07 -4.30 -12.64
N LYS A 296 -6.51 -4.85 -13.79
CA LYS A 296 -7.30 -4.13 -14.79
C LYS A 296 -8.72 -4.67 -14.74
N THR A 297 -9.69 -3.80 -14.61
CA THR A 297 -11.07 -4.17 -14.34
C THR A 297 -12.07 -3.28 -15.06
N LYS A 298 -13.30 -3.78 -15.23
CA LYS A 298 -14.45 -3.01 -15.74
C LYS A 298 -15.63 -3.19 -14.81
N LEU A 299 -16.20 -2.08 -14.35
CA LEU A 299 -17.48 -2.09 -13.61
C LEU A 299 -18.62 -2.55 -14.51
N LYS A 300 -19.47 -3.45 -13.99
CA LYS A 300 -20.67 -3.92 -14.70
C LYS A 300 -21.82 -2.95 -14.69
#